data_aac807f0f26fb2772ac7e1c9b1f3d57c
#
_entry.id   aac807f0f26fb2772ac7e1c9b1f3d57c
#
_cell.length_a   1.000
_cell.length_b   1.000
_cell.length_c   1.000
_cell.angle_alpha   90.00
_cell.angle_beta   90.00
_cell.angle_gamma   90.00
#
_symmetry.space_group_name_H-M   'P 1'
#
loop_
_entity.id
_entity.type
_entity.pdbx_description
1 polymer ?
#
loop_
_entity_poly.entity_id
_entity_poly.type
_entity_poly.pdbx_seq_one_letter_code
_entity_poly.pdbx_strand_id
1 'polypeptide(L)'
;MPQPPRVAVLHIRTSRPHAPAFQAELDMLNDATLAALAAEGWDAELVAVTERPADEVRRLARAADVVLVMGGEDVDPALYDGLTEYPGSGMHEPEADRITFEVMCEAVAERRPLLGICRGLQQLNVALGGTLHEHMTGHVVKADDPFVATTVRAEADTDIARLGASAPVRCSHHQAIRDVGDGLRVTARASDGTIEAIEHIDAPVAAVQWHPEYPAVAREQLAPLVRALLARA
;
A
#
# COMPACT_ATOMS: atom_id res chain seq x y z
N MET A 1 -28.33 -5.06 14.28
CA MET A 1 -27.55 -5.24 13.06
C MET A 1 -26.09 -5.39 13.47
N PRO A 2 -25.29 -6.24 12.84
CA PRO A 2 -23.86 -6.28 13.12
C PRO A 2 -23.26 -4.88 12.87
N GLN A 3 -22.24 -4.53 13.65
CA GLN A 3 -21.51 -3.26 13.41
C GLN A 3 -20.78 -3.32 12.06
N PRO A 4 -20.68 -2.20 11.36
CA PRO A 4 -19.91 -2.16 10.12
C PRO A 4 -18.43 -2.44 10.39
N PRO A 5 -17.70 -3.09 9.48
CA PRO A 5 -16.26 -3.24 9.58
C PRO A 5 -15.56 -1.89 9.77
N ARG A 6 -14.62 -1.85 10.71
CA ARG A 6 -13.77 -0.68 10.95
C ARG A 6 -12.47 -0.79 10.17
N VAL A 7 -12.10 0.28 9.48
CA VAL A 7 -10.92 0.34 8.63
C VAL A 7 -9.98 1.43 9.13
N ALA A 8 -8.76 1.07 9.55
CA ALA A 8 -7.72 2.05 9.83
C ALA A 8 -6.90 2.29 8.55
N VAL A 9 -6.94 3.51 8.04
CA VAL A 9 -6.22 3.92 6.82
C VAL A 9 -4.99 4.72 7.23
N LEU A 10 -3.84 4.05 7.29
CA LEU A 10 -2.56 4.65 7.70
C LEU A 10 -1.96 5.41 6.53
N HIS A 11 -1.70 6.68 6.72
CA HIS A 11 -0.94 7.54 5.81
C HIS A 11 0.12 8.33 6.58
N ILE A 12 1.10 8.91 5.89
CA ILE A 12 2.26 9.50 6.59
C ILE A 12 1.86 10.73 7.39
N ARG A 13 1.28 11.75 6.72
CA ARG A 13 0.96 13.05 7.31
C ARG A 13 -0.15 13.78 6.55
N THR A 14 -0.73 14.78 7.19
CA THR A 14 -1.84 15.58 6.63
C THR A 14 -1.38 16.76 5.80
N SER A 15 -0.11 17.18 5.88
CA SER A 15 0.36 18.39 5.19
C SER A 15 1.82 18.31 4.73
N ARG A 16 2.09 18.77 3.49
CA ARG A 16 3.42 18.87 2.86
C ARG A 16 3.60 20.26 2.22
N PRO A 17 3.83 21.33 3.02
CA PRO A 17 3.96 22.69 2.47
C PRO A 17 5.06 22.84 1.41
N HIS A 18 6.10 21.99 1.48
CA HIS A 18 7.22 21.96 0.54
C HIS A 18 6.90 21.24 -0.78
N ALA A 19 5.80 20.47 -0.87
CA ALA A 19 5.41 19.69 -2.02
C ALA A 19 3.88 19.72 -2.23
N PRO A 20 3.28 20.89 -2.53
CA PRO A 20 1.82 21.04 -2.57
C PRO A 20 1.14 20.22 -3.67
N ALA A 21 1.79 20.00 -4.81
CA ALA A 21 1.24 19.16 -5.89
C ALA A 21 1.17 17.68 -5.45
N PHE A 22 2.23 17.17 -4.81
CA PHE A 22 2.26 15.81 -4.26
C PHE A 22 1.25 15.64 -3.12
N GLN A 23 1.08 16.66 -2.26
CA GLN A 23 0.02 16.65 -1.24
C GLN A 23 -1.36 16.52 -1.87
N ALA A 24 -1.66 17.29 -2.92
CA ALA A 24 -2.95 17.23 -3.60
C ALA A 24 -3.22 15.86 -4.24
N GLU A 25 -2.18 15.21 -4.78
CA GLU A 25 -2.27 13.83 -5.29
C GLU A 25 -2.63 12.85 -4.17
N LEU A 26 -1.94 12.90 -3.04
CA LEU A 26 -2.21 12.01 -1.91
C LEU A 26 -3.59 12.28 -1.27
N ASP A 27 -4.03 13.54 -1.19
CA ASP A 27 -5.36 13.88 -0.70
C ASP A 27 -6.45 13.31 -1.62
N MET A 28 -6.28 13.42 -2.93
CA MET A 28 -7.18 12.81 -3.92
C MET A 28 -7.30 11.28 -3.73
N LEU A 29 -6.20 10.58 -3.50
CA LEU A 29 -6.19 9.13 -3.27
C LEU A 29 -6.83 8.77 -1.91
N ASN A 30 -6.54 9.52 -0.86
CA ASN A 30 -7.14 9.34 0.46
C ASN A 30 -8.66 9.55 0.42
N ASP A 31 -9.12 10.62 -0.24
CA ASP A 31 -10.55 10.93 -0.39
C ASP A 31 -11.28 9.83 -1.18
N ALA A 32 -10.67 9.35 -2.27
CA ALA A 32 -11.22 8.26 -3.06
C ALA A 32 -11.28 6.94 -2.28
N THR A 33 -10.26 6.67 -1.45
CA THR A 33 -10.24 5.53 -0.52
C THR A 33 -11.42 5.61 0.43
N LEU A 34 -11.58 6.72 1.16
CA LEU A 34 -12.68 6.90 2.10
C LEU A 34 -14.05 6.79 1.43
N ALA A 35 -14.20 7.38 0.24
CA ALA A 35 -15.45 7.31 -0.53
C ALA A 35 -15.78 5.87 -0.97
N ALA A 36 -14.78 5.10 -1.41
CA ALA A 36 -14.98 3.70 -1.79
C ALA A 36 -15.37 2.83 -0.60
N LEU A 37 -14.71 2.99 0.56
CA LEU A 37 -15.02 2.25 1.78
C LEU A 37 -16.39 2.63 2.35
N ALA A 38 -16.73 3.91 2.36
CA ALA A 38 -18.05 4.39 2.78
C ALA A 38 -19.19 3.85 1.89
N ALA A 39 -18.95 3.67 0.59
CA ALA A 39 -19.93 3.07 -0.33
C ALA A 39 -20.23 1.60 -0.02
N GLU A 40 -19.31 0.88 0.65
CA GLU A 40 -19.51 -0.46 1.18
C GLU A 40 -20.19 -0.46 2.56
N GLY A 41 -20.42 0.71 3.14
CA GLY A 41 -20.96 0.87 4.49
C GLY A 41 -19.93 0.61 5.60
N TRP A 42 -18.63 0.68 5.30
CA TRP A 42 -17.56 0.48 6.26
C TRP A 42 -17.18 1.78 6.96
N ASP A 43 -16.76 1.68 8.22
CA ASP A 43 -16.33 2.81 9.06
C ASP A 43 -14.82 2.97 8.93
N ALA A 44 -14.38 3.99 8.18
CA ALA A 44 -12.98 4.21 7.87
C ALA A 44 -12.44 5.51 8.50
N GLU A 45 -11.26 5.41 9.14
CA GLU A 45 -10.54 6.55 9.73
C GLU A 45 -9.16 6.70 9.10
N LEU A 46 -8.82 7.93 8.64
CA LEU A 46 -7.44 8.29 8.28
C LEU A 46 -6.60 8.46 9.54
N VAL A 47 -5.46 7.77 9.59
CA VAL A 47 -4.51 7.79 10.69
C VAL A 47 -3.16 8.32 10.19
N ALA A 48 -2.87 9.59 10.46
CA ALA A 48 -1.59 10.23 10.14
C ALA A 48 -0.49 9.74 11.10
N VAL A 49 0.40 8.88 10.60
CA VAL A 49 1.39 8.15 11.42
C VAL A 49 2.38 9.09 12.10
N THR A 50 2.82 10.16 11.43
CA THR A 50 3.77 11.14 12.01
C THR A 50 3.13 12.14 12.97
N GLU A 51 1.81 12.20 13.04
CA GLU A 51 1.07 13.21 13.82
C GLU A 51 0.43 12.64 15.09
N ARG A 52 0.65 11.35 15.36
CA ARG A 52 0.13 10.63 16.51
C ARG A 52 1.27 9.89 17.24
N PRO A 53 1.17 9.69 18.56
CA PRO A 53 2.07 8.79 19.26
C PRO A 53 2.04 7.38 18.68
N ALA A 54 3.19 6.71 18.60
CA ALA A 54 3.29 5.35 18.04
C ALA A 54 2.32 4.36 18.70
N ASP A 55 2.14 4.44 20.01
CA ASP A 55 1.20 3.60 20.77
C ASP A 55 -0.26 3.81 20.33
N GLU A 56 -0.61 5.04 19.99
CA GLU A 56 -1.95 5.37 19.52
C GLU A 56 -2.18 4.79 18.12
N VAL A 57 -1.21 4.93 17.21
CA VAL A 57 -1.29 4.32 15.87
C VAL A 57 -1.48 2.82 15.97
N ARG A 58 -0.66 2.12 16.78
CA ARG A 58 -0.78 0.67 16.99
C ARG A 58 -2.12 0.29 17.60
N ARG A 59 -2.60 1.05 18.58
CA ARG A 59 -3.91 0.82 19.20
C ARG A 59 -5.05 0.94 18.20
N LEU A 60 -5.03 1.96 17.33
CA LEU A 60 -6.03 2.16 16.27
C LEU A 60 -5.97 1.02 15.25
N ALA A 61 -4.77 0.64 14.80
CA ALA A 61 -4.56 -0.47 13.89
C ALA A 61 -5.09 -1.79 14.49
N ARG A 62 -4.82 -2.09 15.78
CA ARG A 62 -5.34 -3.28 16.47
C ARG A 62 -6.86 -3.26 16.66
N ALA A 63 -7.45 -2.07 16.79
CA ALA A 63 -8.90 -1.93 16.99
C ALA A 63 -9.70 -2.04 15.69
N ALA A 64 -9.05 -1.94 14.52
CA ALA A 64 -9.68 -2.06 13.22
C ALA A 64 -9.87 -3.53 12.81
N ASP A 65 -10.86 -3.82 11.97
CA ASP A 65 -11.08 -5.14 11.38
C ASP A 65 -10.14 -5.39 10.18
N VAL A 66 -9.69 -4.31 9.53
CA VAL A 66 -8.66 -4.32 8.49
C VAL A 66 -7.83 -3.03 8.54
N VAL A 67 -6.54 -3.14 8.23
CA VAL A 67 -5.62 -2.01 8.11
C VAL A 67 -5.28 -1.80 6.63
N LEU A 68 -5.39 -0.56 6.16
CA LEU A 68 -4.84 -0.13 4.88
C LEU A 68 -3.58 0.71 5.15
N VAL A 69 -2.51 0.47 4.40
CA VAL A 69 -1.29 1.27 4.42
C VAL A 69 -1.12 1.92 3.06
N MET A 70 -1.23 3.24 3.03
CA MET A 70 -1.29 4.04 1.81
C MET A 70 0.09 4.32 1.20
N GLY A 71 0.08 4.85 -0.02
CA GLY A 71 1.25 5.40 -0.71
C GLY A 71 1.84 6.64 -0.02
N GLY A 72 2.94 7.14 -0.56
CA GLY A 72 3.63 8.32 -0.02
C GLY A 72 5.09 8.39 -0.46
N GLU A 73 5.91 9.04 0.35
CA GLU A 73 7.35 9.18 0.18
C GLU A 73 8.06 7.83 0.08
N ASP A 74 9.27 7.81 -0.48
CA ASP A 74 10.09 6.61 -0.56
C ASP A 74 10.39 6.01 0.82
N VAL A 75 10.47 4.67 0.89
CA VAL A 75 10.94 3.97 2.10
C VAL A 75 12.39 4.34 2.36
N ASP A 76 12.74 4.61 3.62
CA ASP A 76 14.12 4.94 4.01
C ASP A 76 15.09 3.82 3.60
N PRO A 77 16.05 4.10 2.69
CA PRO A 77 16.98 3.10 2.21
C PRO A 77 17.86 2.48 3.30
N ALA A 78 18.08 3.16 4.42
CA ALA A 78 18.79 2.60 5.56
C ALA A 78 18.09 1.39 6.20
N LEU A 79 16.80 1.17 5.92
CA LEU A 79 16.02 0.06 6.47
C LEU A 79 16.17 -1.25 5.67
N TYR A 80 16.79 -1.20 4.46
CA TYR A 80 17.02 -2.37 3.60
C TYR A 80 18.41 -2.39 2.95
N ASP A 81 19.38 -1.69 3.55
CA ASP A 81 20.74 -1.53 3.05
C ASP A 81 20.81 -0.99 1.60
N GLY A 82 19.87 -0.11 1.26
CA GLY A 82 19.75 0.50 -0.05
C GLY A 82 20.69 1.70 -0.24
N LEU A 83 20.74 2.19 -1.49
CA LEU A 83 21.51 3.39 -1.83
C LEU A 83 20.80 4.63 -1.28
N THR A 84 21.53 5.50 -0.60
CA THR A 84 21.02 6.75 -0.05
C THR A 84 20.88 7.87 -1.10
N GLU A 85 21.58 7.74 -2.23
CA GLU A 85 21.53 8.67 -3.36
C GLU A 85 21.14 7.91 -4.63
N TYR A 86 19.97 8.24 -5.19
CA TYR A 86 19.44 7.67 -6.43
C TYR A 86 18.57 8.68 -7.17
N PRO A 87 18.32 8.50 -8.49
CA PRO A 87 17.48 9.41 -9.24
C PRO A 87 16.05 9.47 -8.65
N GLY A 88 15.58 10.68 -8.35
CA GLY A 88 14.25 10.88 -7.75
C GLY A 88 14.20 10.74 -6.23
N SER A 89 15.32 10.44 -5.55
CA SER A 89 15.39 10.44 -4.08
C SER A 89 14.87 11.75 -3.52
N GLY A 90 13.94 11.66 -2.58
CA GLY A 90 13.30 12.78 -1.90
C GLY A 90 13.51 12.75 -0.39
N MET A 91 12.55 13.25 0.35
CA MET A 91 12.52 13.14 1.81
C MET A 91 12.08 11.72 2.21
N HIS A 92 12.72 11.20 3.25
CA HIS A 92 12.33 9.94 3.87
C HIS A 92 11.71 10.20 5.24
N GLU A 93 10.88 9.28 5.71
CA GLU A 93 10.18 9.36 6.99
C GLU A 93 10.47 8.12 7.85
N PRO A 94 11.74 7.97 8.33
CA PRO A 94 12.19 6.73 8.99
C PRO A 94 11.37 6.37 10.23
N GLU A 95 10.86 7.34 10.96
CA GLU A 95 10.01 7.08 12.13
C GLU A 95 8.65 6.54 11.71
N ALA A 96 8.03 7.11 10.65
CA ALA A 96 6.80 6.58 10.09
C ALA A 96 6.99 5.17 9.54
N ASP A 97 8.13 4.90 8.88
CA ASP A 97 8.46 3.55 8.40
C ASP A 97 8.52 2.56 9.56
N ARG A 98 9.25 2.86 10.65
CA ARG A 98 9.36 1.96 11.80
C ARG A 98 8.02 1.65 12.44
N ILE A 99 7.19 2.67 12.68
CA ILE A 99 5.85 2.49 13.25
C ILE A 99 5.00 1.60 12.34
N THR A 100 5.03 1.85 11.03
CA THR A 100 4.26 1.08 10.05
C THR A 100 4.77 -0.36 9.96
N PHE A 101 6.09 -0.59 10.00
CA PHE A 101 6.68 -1.94 10.04
C PHE A 101 6.22 -2.73 11.27
N GLU A 102 6.17 -2.09 12.45
CA GLU A 102 5.63 -2.73 13.66
C GLU A 102 4.17 -3.16 13.47
N VAL A 103 3.32 -2.29 12.90
CA VAL A 103 1.92 -2.63 12.57
C VAL A 103 1.83 -3.79 11.59
N MET A 104 2.65 -3.80 10.55
CA MET A 104 2.68 -4.87 9.53
C MET A 104 3.14 -6.20 10.11
N CYS A 105 4.23 -6.21 10.89
CA CYS A 105 4.72 -7.42 11.55
C CYS A 105 3.69 -7.97 12.55
N GLU A 106 3.02 -7.09 13.31
CA GLU A 106 1.93 -7.50 14.21
C GLU A 106 0.74 -8.10 13.43
N ALA A 107 0.35 -7.47 12.30
CA ALA A 107 -0.74 -7.98 11.46
C ALA A 107 -0.43 -9.38 10.93
N VAL A 108 0.80 -9.63 10.51
CA VAL A 108 1.26 -10.97 10.08
C VAL A 108 1.23 -11.96 11.25
N ALA A 109 1.82 -11.61 12.39
CA ALA A 109 1.93 -12.49 13.56
C ALA A 109 0.58 -12.86 14.15
N GLU A 110 -0.35 -11.91 14.19
CA GLU A 110 -1.71 -12.08 14.74
C GLU A 110 -2.73 -12.50 13.66
N ARG A 111 -2.30 -12.72 12.42
CA ARG A 111 -3.13 -13.10 11.26
C ARG A 111 -4.30 -12.13 11.03
N ARG A 112 -4.01 -10.84 11.07
CA ARG A 112 -5.00 -9.76 10.92
C ARG A 112 -5.02 -9.23 9.50
N PRO A 113 -6.20 -8.87 8.94
CA PRO A 113 -6.30 -8.33 7.60
C PRO A 113 -5.51 -7.03 7.42
N LEU A 114 -4.64 -7.00 6.39
CA LEU A 114 -3.89 -5.81 6.01
C LEU A 114 -3.71 -5.73 4.50
N LEU A 115 -3.94 -4.54 3.93
CA LEU A 115 -3.65 -4.19 2.55
C LEU A 115 -2.60 -3.09 2.48
N GLY A 116 -1.45 -3.37 1.85
CA GLY A 116 -0.46 -2.36 1.49
C GLY A 116 -0.70 -1.83 0.06
N ILE A 117 -0.59 -0.51 -0.14
CA ILE A 117 -0.77 0.12 -1.45
C ILE A 117 0.48 0.93 -1.78
N CYS A 118 1.06 0.71 -2.96
CA CYS A 118 2.25 1.37 -3.49
C CYS A 118 3.42 1.33 -2.48
N ARG A 119 3.72 2.41 -1.78
CA ARG A 119 4.69 2.40 -0.68
C ARG A 119 4.36 1.34 0.38
N GLY A 120 3.08 1.09 0.66
CA GLY A 120 2.65 0.04 1.60
C GLY A 120 3.08 -1.37 1.17
N LEU A 121 3.15 -1.67 -0.14
CA LEU A 121 3.75 -2.91 -0.64
C LEU A 121 5.25 -2.96 -0.36
N GLN A 122 5.95 -1.86 -0.63
CA GLN A 122 7.40 -1.75 -0.42
C GLN A 122 7.74 -1.90 1.07
N GLN A 123 6.98 -1.23 1.94
CA GLN A 123 7.12 -1.33 3.39
C GLN A 123 6.88 -2.77 3.90
N LEU A 124 5.84 -3.46 3.42
CA LEU A 124 5.56 -4.84 3.81
C LEU A 124 6.73 -5.75 3.41
N ASN A 125 7.25 -5.58 2.20
CA ASN A 125 8.39 -6.34 1.72
C ASN A 125 9.63 -6.14 2.61
N VAL A 126 9.98 -4.88 2.89
CA VAL A 126 11.15 -4.53 3.71
C VAL A 126 10.97 -4.96 5.16
N ALA A 127 9.79 -4.78 5.74
CA ALA A 127 9.48 -5.21 7.11
C ALA A 127 9.67 -6.72 7.33
N LEU A 128 9.56 -7.50 6.26
CA LEU A 128 9.77 -8.95 6.26
C LEU A 128 11.13 -9.37 5.65
N GLY A 129 12.09 -8.44 5.60
CA GLY A 129 13.50 -8.71 5.23
C GLY A 129 13.79 -8.66 3.72
N GLY A 130 12.84 -8.22 2.90
CA GLY A 130 13.08 -7.99 1.47
C GLY A 130 13.82 -6.68 1.18
N THR A 131 14.16 -6.46 -0.10
CA THR A 131 14.88 -5.27 -0.58
C THR A 131 14.17 -4.62 -1.76
N LEU A 132 14.59 -3.39 -2.10
CA LEU A 132 13.98 -2.61 -3.18
C LEU A 132 15.01 -2.26 -4.26
N HIS A 133 14.54 -2.06 -5.48
CA HIS A 133 15.19 -1.22 -6.48
C HIS A 133 14.83 0.23 -6.14
N GLU A 134 15.82 1.07 -5.87
CA GLU A 134 15.64 2.46 -5.48
C GLU A 134 15.13 3.33 -6.63
N HIS A 135 15.39 2.92 -7.87
CA HIS A 135 14.93 3.64 -9.05
C HIS A 135 14.66 2.71 -10.23
N MET A 136 13.51 2.89 -10.83
CA MET A 136 13.11 2.29 -12.10
C MET A 136 12.35 3.31 -12.95
N THR A 137 12.10 3.00 -14.21
CA THR A 137 11.36 3.85 -15.15
C THR A 137 10.19 3.12 -15.77
N GLY A 138 9.22 3.85 -16.32
CA GLY A 138 8.09 3.26 -17.05
C GLY A 138 6.80 3.13 -16.23
N HIS A 139 6.84 3.28 -14.90
CA HIS A 139 5.69 3.17 -14.02
C HIS A 139 5.25 4.51 -13.40
N VAL A 140 5.85 5.60 -13.84
CA VAL A 140 5.47 6.99 -13.51
C VAL A 140 5.84 7.90 -14.65
N VAL A 141 5.10 8.98 -14.86
CA VAL A 141 5.41 10.03 -15.83
C VAL A 141 5.46 11.39 -15.15
N LYS A 142 6.27 12.30 -15.71
CA LYS A 142 6.30 13.70 -15.26
C LYS A 142 5.23 14.48 -16.02
N ALA A 143 4.01 14.49 -15.50
CA ALA A 143 2.84 15.16 -16.05
C ALA A 143 1.92 15.65 -14.91
N ASP A 144 0.86 16.40 -15.26
CA ASP A 144 -0.16 16.81 -14.28
C ASP A 144 -0.89 15.61 -13.67
N ASP A 145 -1.10 14.55 -14.46
CA ASP A 145 -1.50 13.23 -13.99
C ASP A 145 -0.29 12.28 -14.12
N PRO A 146 0.40 11.94 -13.01
CA PRO A 146 1.59 11.10 -13.05
C PRO A 146 1.30 9.60 -13.26
N PHE A 147 0.02 9.19 -13.22
CA PHE A 147 -0.37 7.79 -13.26
C PHE A 147 -0.29 7.20 -14.66
N VAL A 148 0.40 6.07 -14.78
CA VAL A 148 0.53 5.29 -16.00
C VAL A 148 -0.43 4.12 -15.99
N ALA A 149 -1.12 3.88 -17.10
CA ALA A 149 -1.91 2.66 -17.28
C ALA A 149 -0.98 1.48 -17.55
N THR A 150 -0.95 0.50 -16.65
CA THR A 150 -0.10 -0.68 -16.73
C THR A 150 -0.97 -1.95 -16.78
N THR A 151 -0.58 -2.91 -17.61
CA THR A 151 -1.23 -4.23 -17.60
C THR A 151 -0.47 -5.16 -16.66
N VAL A 152 -1.18 -5.71 -15.67
CA VAL A 152 -0.63 -6.70 -14.75
C VAL A 152 -1.16 -8.08 -15.06
N ARG A 153 -0.33 -9.09 -14.88
CA ARG A 153 -0.71 -10.50 -14.96
C ARG A 153 -0.68 -11.09 -13.57
N ALA A 154 -1.86 -11.52 -13.09
CA ALA A 154 -1.98 -12.20 -11.82
C ALA A 154 -1.59 -13.68 -11.93
N GLU A 155 -0.96 -14.20 -10.87
CA GLU A 155 -0.74 -15.64 -10.69
C GLU A 155 -2.05 -16.34 -10.36
N ALA A 156 -2.24 -17.56 -10.88
CA ALA A 156 -3.45 -18.35 -10.62
C ALA A 156 -3.63 -18.64 -9.12
N ASP A 157 -4.88 -18.81 -8.71
CA ASP A 157 -5.27 -19.14 -7.33
C ASP A 157 -4.90 -18.11 -6.25
N THR A 158 -4.73 -16.84 -6.66
CA THR A 158 -4.51 -15.71 -5.74
C THR A 158 -5.78 -14.87 -5.61
N ASP A 159 -5.86 -14.05 -4.54
CA ASP A 159 -6.96 -13.10 -4.39
C ASP A 159 -6.94 -12.06 -5.52
N ILE A 160 -5.75 -11.66 -5.94
CA ILE A 160 -5.55 -10.75 -7.09
C ILE A 160 -6.11 -11.36 -8.39
N ALA A 161 -5.89 -12.65 -8.64
CA ALA A 161 -6.43 -13.34 -9.81
C ALA A 161 -7.97 -13.42 -9.79
N ARG A 162 -8.55 -13.66 -8.60
CA ARG A 162 -10.01 -13.71 -8.41
C ARG A 162 -10.69 -12.39 -8.69
N LEU A 163 -9.98 -11.27 -8.51
CA LEU A 163 -10.46 -9.92 -8.80
C LEU A 163 -10.42 -9.57 -10.29
N GLY A 164 -10.00 -10.50 -11.14
CA GLY A 164 -9.91 -10.28 -12.58
C GLY A 164 -8.85 -9.26 -12.97
N ALA A 165 -7.70 -9.28 -12.30
CA ALA A 165 -6.57 -8.37 -12.50
C ALA A 165 -5.86 -8.56 -13.87
N SER A 166 -6.62 -8.57 -14.94
CA SER A 166 -6.15 -8.37 -16.32
C SER A 166 -6.57 -6.99 -16.86
N ALA A 167 -7.23 -6.18 -16.04
CA ALA A 167 -7.58 -4.82 -16.39
C ALA A 167 -6.35 -3.90 -16.25
N PRO A 168 -6.26 -2.79 -17.02
CA PRO A 168 -5.25 -1.79 -16.79
C PRO A 168 -5.35 -1.22 -15.38
N VAL A 169 -4.23 -1.26 -14.65
CA VAL A 169 -4.09 -0.64 -13.33
C VAL A 169 -3.40 0.72 -13.45
N ARG A 170 -3.46 1.53 -12.41
CA ARG A 170 -2.83 2.85 -12.38
C ARG A 170 -1.57 2.81 -11.50
N CYS A 171 -0.41 3.00 -12.13
CA CYS A 171 0.90 3.02 -11.47
C CYS A 171 1.45 4.44 -11.40
N SER A 172 2.02 4.81 -10.24
CA SER A 172 2.78 6.05 -10.03
C SER A 172 3.91 5.74 -9.04
N HIS A 173 4.93 5.00 -9.51
CA HIS A 173 6.06 4.62 -8.66
C HIS A 173 7.36 4.54 -9.46
N HIS A 174 8.49 4.85 -8.82
CA HIS A 174 9.83 4.69 -9.35
C HIS A 174 10.69 3.74 -8.53
N GLN A 175 10.16 3.18 -7.44
CA GLN A 175 10.75 2.08 -6.67
C GLN A 175 9.94 0.79 -6.88
N ALA A 176 10.58 -0.36 -6.73
CA ALA A 176 9.93 -1.67 -6.84
C ALA A 176 10.65 -2.72 -5.98
N ILE A 177 10.00 -3.83 -5.69
CA ILE A 177 10.63 -4.97 -5.00
C ILE A 177 11.77 -5.53 -5.85
N ARG A 178 12.95 -5.72 -5.22
CA ARG A 178 14.11 -6.45 -5.75
C ARG A 178 14.11 -7.88 -5.25
N ASP A 179 14.29 -8.06 -3.94
CA ASP A 179 14.25 -9.35 -3.30
C ASP A 179 13.01 -9.44 -2.41
N VAL A 180 12.29 -10.56 -2.52
CA VAL A 180 11.01 -10.76 -1.80
C VAL A 180 11.30 -11.17 -0.36
N GLY A 181 10.61 -10.54 0.59
CA GLY A 181 10.71 -10.80 2.02
C GLY A 181 10.18 -12.17 2.43
N ASP A 182 10.55 -12.59 3.63
CA ASP A 182 10.20 -13.89 4.20
C ASP A 182 8.67 -14.07 4.35
N GLY A 183 8.18 -15.25 3.98
CA GLY A 183 6.76 -15.59 4.05
C GLY A 183 5.87 -14.91 3.01
N LEU A 184 6.43 -14.11 2.10
CA LEU A 184 5.72 -13.49 1.00
C LEU A 184 5.81 -14.32 -0.28
N ARG A 185 4.77 -14.27 -1.10
CA ARG A 185 4.75 -14.78 -2.48
C ARG A 185 4.34 -13.69 -3.45
N VAL A 186 4.93 -13.71 -4.63
CA VAL A 186 4.52 -12.82 -5.73
C VAL A 186 3.18 -13.30 -6.26
N THR A 187 2.23 -12.38 -6.46
CA THR A 187 0.88 -12.70 -6.94
C THR A 187 0.49 -11.94 -8.22
N ALA A 188 1.25 -10.91 -8.60
CA ALA A 188 1.13 -10.27 -9.91
C ALA A 188 2.44 -9.64 -10.37
N ARG A 189 2.60 -9.59 -11.71
CA ARG A 189 3.71 -8.88 -12.38
C ARG A 189 3.21 -8.04 -13.54
N ALA A 190 3.89 -6.93 -13.79
CA ALA A 190 3.77 -6.17 -15.03
C ALA A 190 4.47 -6.90 -16.20
N SER A 191 4.24 -6.43 -17.42
CA SER A 191 4.80 -7.04 -18.63
C SER A 191 6.32 -6.98 -18.73
N ASP A 192 6.95 -6.03 -18.05
CA ASP A 192 8.41 -5.88 -17.94
C ASP A 192 9.04 -6.73 -16.82
N GLY A 193 8.22 -7.49 -16.09
CA GLY A 193 8.64 -8.36 -15.00
C GLY A 193 8.58 -7.72 -13.61
N THR A 194 8.29 -6.43 -13.50
CA THR A 194 8.13 -5.72 -12.23
C THR A 194 7.10 -6.44 -11.34
N ILE A 195 7.45 -6.63 -10.05
CA ILE A 195 6.51 -7.20 -9.06
C ILE A 195 5.48 -6.13 -8.73
N GLU A 196 4.22 -6.46 -9.01
CA GLU A 196 3.09 -5.55 -8.83
C GLU A 196 2.15 -5.98 -7.69
N ALA A 197 2.25 -7.21 -7.20
CA ALA A 197 1.52 -7.64 -6.03
C ALA A 197 2.22 -8.78 -5.30
N ILE A 198 2.03 -8.80 -3.99
CA ILE A 198 2.49 -9.83 -3.07
C ILE A 198 1.39 -10.19 -2.07
N GLU A 199 1.40 -11.42 -1.58
CA GLU A 199 0.56 -11.90 -0.49
C GLU A 199 1.40 -12.67 0.53
N HIS A 200 1.04 -12.60 1.81
CA HIS A 200 1.61 -13.49 2.80
C HIS A 200 0.99 -14.90 2.68
N ILE A 201 1.83 -15.93 2.78
CA ILE A 201 1.42 -17.33 2.55
C ILE A 201 0.40 -17.85 3.56
N ASP A 202 0.44 -17.35 4.80
CA ASP A 202 -0.41 -17.82 5.89
C ASP A 202 -1.41 -16.77 6.42
N ALA A 203 -1.01 -15.49 6.49
CA ALA A 203 -1.84 -14.43 7.04
C ALA A 203 -2.72 -13.75 5.97
N PRO A 204 -3.87 -13.15 6.33
CA PRO A 204 -4.70 -12.36 5.40
C PRO A 204 -4.07 -10.99 5.13
N VAL A 205 -2.83 -11.00 4.64
CA VAL A 205 -2.03 -9.81 4.37
C VAL A 205 -1.63 -9.84 2.90
N ALA A 206 -1.96 -8.77 2.19
CA ALA A 206 -1.64 -8.60 0.77
C ALA A 206 -1.19 -7.17 0.49
N ALA A 207 -0.49 -6.96 -0.61
CA ALA A 207 -0.12 -5.63 -1.04
C ALA A 207 -0.01 -5.54 -2.57
N VAL A 208 -0.30 -4.35 -3.08
CA VAL A 208 -0.25 -4.02 -4.51
C VAL A 208 0.60 -2.78 -4.75
N GLN A 209 1.36 -2.77 -5.85
CA GLN A 209 2.23 -1.65 -6.20
C GLN A 209 1.47 -0.54 -6.94
N TRP A 210 0.41 -0.89 -7.67
CA TRP A 210 -0.47 0.08 -8.31
C TRP A 210 -1.42 0.75 -7.31
N HIS A 211 -2.20 1.71 -7.78
CA HIS A 211 -3.18 2.47 -7.00
C HIS A 211 -4.61 1.98 -7.27
N PRO A 212 -5.12 0.95 -6.56
CA PRO A 212 -6.50 0.50 -6.68
C PRO A 212 -7.50 1.55 -6.17
N GLU A 213 -7.03 2.52 -5.38
CA GLU A 213 -7.79 3.64 -4.85
C GLU A 213 -7.88 4.83 -5.81
N TYR A 214 -7.22 4.78 -6.99
CA TYR A 214 -7.37 5.86 -7.98
C TYR A 214 -8.86 6.12 -8.27
N PRO A 215 -9.35 7.39 -8.26
CA PRO A 215 -10.78 7.71 -8.22
C PRO A 215 -11.65 7.01 -9.24
N ALA A 216 -11.14 6.84 -10.48
CA ALA A 216 -11.91 6.21 -11.56
C ALA A 216 -12.14 4.71 -11.36
N VAL A 217 -11.37 4.02 -10.48
CA VAL A 217 -11.38 2.56 -10.33
C VAL A 217 -11.56 2.09 -8.88
N ALA A 218 -11.57 3.00 -7.90
CA ALA A 218 -11.53 2.68 -6.47
C ALA A 218 -12.63 1.70 -6.03
N ARG A 219 -13.86 1.86 -6.49
CA ARG A 219 -14.97 0.95 -6.16
C ARG A 219 -14.81 -0.45 -6.76
N GLU A 220 -14.17 -0.53 -7.92
CA GLU A 220 -14.03 -1.76 -8.69
C GLU A 220 -12.75 -2.53 -8.32
N GLN A 221 -11.72 -1.83 -7.82
CA GLN A 221 -10.44 -2.44 -7.51
C GLN A 221 -10.15 -2.49 -6.00
N LEU A 222 -10.32 -1.40 -5.25
CA LEU A 222 -10.00 -1.34 -3.82
C LEU A 222 -10.98 -2.15 -2.97
N ALA A 223 -12.28 -1.91 -3.10
CA ALA A 223 -13.28 -2.54 -2.25
C ALA A 223 -13.28 -4.08 -2.33
N PRO A 224 -13.14 -4.71 -3.51
CA PRO A 224 -12.99 -6.16 -3.61
C PRO A 224 -11.74 -6.71 -2.92
N LEU A 225 -10.58 -6.02 -2.99
CA LEU A 225 -9.35 -6.41 -2.29
C LEU A 225 -9.56 -6.45 -0.78
N VAL A 226 -10.12 -5.39 -0.22
CA VAL A 226 -10.42 -5.30 1.22
C VAL A 226 -11.41 -6.38 1.64
N ARG A 227 -12.46 -6.61 0.85
CA ARG A 227 -13.47 -7.64 1.12
C ARG A 227 -12.86 -9.05 1.11
N ALA A 228 -11.94 -9.33 0.19
CA ALA A 228 -11.25 -10.62 0.12
C ALA A 228 -10.40 -10.88 1.37
N LEU A 229 -9.71 -9.86 1.88
CA LEU A 229 -8.92 -9.96 3.10
C LEU A 229 -9.79 -10.16 4.34
N LEU A 230 -10.88 -9.41 4.48
CA LEU A 230 -11.85 -9.59 5.57
C LEU A 230 -12.48 -11.00 5.58
N ALA A 231 -12.65 -11.62 4.42
CA ALA A 231 -13.21 -12.97 4.32
C ALA A 231 -12.21 -14.08 4.72
N ARG A 232 -10.90 -13.76 4.89
CA ARG A 232 -9.83 -14.67 5.33
C ARG A 232 -9.49 -14.53 6.82
N ALA A 233 -10.10 -13.55 7.51
CA ALA A 233 -9.88 -13.23 8.92
C ALA A 233 -10.48 -14.28 9.89
#